data_ec9e235062ebb590c5d7f566a1369d23
#
_entry.id   ec9e235062ebb590c5d7f566a1369d23
#
_cell.length_a   1.000
_cell.length_b   1.000
_cell.length_c   1.000
_cell.angle_alpha   90.00
_cell.angle_beta   90.00
_cell.angle_gamma   90.00
#
_symmetry.space_group_name_H-M   'P 1'
#
loop_
_entity.id
_entity.type
_entity.pdbx_description
1 polymer ?
#
loop_
_entity_poly.entity_id
_entity_poly.type
_entity_poly.pdbx_seq_one_letter_code
_entity_poly.pdbx_strand_id
1 'polypeptide(L)'
;MNIKIAAAQIDVTIADPAANLQRMESTFRECCRQGAHLTIFPECALAGYCFNSAAEALEWAETLPGPSVEHFTRVARQTGGYVAYGLLERDGEQLYNACALVGPEGLVGSYRKVHLPYLGVDRYTSTGNRGFQVWDAGGLKVGMLICYDLAFPEAARVLALAGADLIVLPTNWPPGAQCTSECVANARALENAVFVAAVNRVGQERGWEFIGRSRICDTNGHTLAFAPTAEPTILYSDLNLDRARNKHIVRVPKLHEINRFADRHPEFYGPLVEPVRHQRPVIEP
;
A
#
# COMPACT_ATOMS: atom_id res chain seq x y z
N MET A 1 -15.40 15.32 6.86
CA MET A 1 -15.38 14.98 5.40
C MET A 1 -15.41 13.47 5.24
N ASN A 2 -16.35 12.91 4.44
CA ASN A 2 -16.42 11.48 4.17
C ASN A 2 -15.91 11.18 2.76
N ILE A 3 -15.07 10.16 2.63
CA ILE A 3 -14.49 9.71 1.35
C ILE A 3 -14.68 8.20 1.25
N LYS A 4 -15.22 7.72 0.13
CA LYS A 4 -15.31 6.28 -0.17
C LYS A 4 -14.03 5.82 -0.84
N ILE A 5 -13.47 4.69 -0.38
CA ILE A 5 -12.36 4.00 -1.03
C ILE A 5 -12.76 2.60 -1.49
N ALA A 6 -12.02 2.08 -2.46
CA ALA A 6 -12.15 0.71 -2.95
C ALA A 6 -10.79 -0.01 -2.85
N ALA A 7 -10.79 -1.21 -2.29
CA ALA A 7 -9.65 -2.11 -2.24
C ALA A 7 -9.92 -3.30 -3.19
N ALA A 8 -9.22 -3.33 -4.31
CA ALA A 8 -9.45 -4.29 -5.38
C ALA A 8 -8.53 -5.51 -5.21
N GLN A 9 -9.03 -6.55 -4.58
CA GLN A 9 -8.38 -7.86 -4.51
C GLN A 9 -8.55 -8.56 -5.85
N ILE A 10 -7.52 -8.59 -6.66
CA ILE A 10 -7.54 -9.16 -8.03
C ILE A 10 -6.47 -10.21 -8.22
N ASP A 11 -6.65 -11.05 -9.24
CA ASP A 11 -5.57 -11.88 -9.77
C ASP A 11 -4.73 -11.08 -10.77
N VAL A 12 -3.44 -11.42 -10.86
CA VAL A 12 -2.45 -10.75 -11.71
C VAL A 12 -1.76 -11.79 -12.58
N THR A 13 -1.64 -11.51 -13.86
CA THR A 13 -0.91 -12.37 -14.80
C THR A 13 0.54 -11.89 -14.89
N ILE A 14 1.50 -12.77 -14.56
CA ILE A 14 2.92 -12.42 -14.64
C ILE A 14 3.33 -12.17 -16.11
N ALA A 15 4.18 -11.16 -16.31
CA ALA A 15 4.73 -10.78 -17.62
C ALA A 15 3.66 -10.44 -18.69
N ASP A 16 2.47 -9.98 -18.24
CA ASP A 16 1.42 -9.51 -19.15
C ASP A 16 0.83 -8.17 -18.67
N PRO A 17 1.61 -7.09 -18.74
CA PRO A 17 1.15 -5.78 -18.29
C PRO A 17 -0.05 -5.25 -19.08
N ALA A 18 -0.23 -5.68 -20.34
CA ALA A 18 -1.36 -5.24 -21.16
C ALA A 18 -2.70 -5.79 -20.63
N ALA A 19 -2.77 -7.10 -20.37
CA ALA A 19 -3.96 -7.72 -19.79
C ALA A 19 -4.24 -7.22 -18.37
N ASN A 20 -3.19 -7.05 -17.55
CA ASN A 20 -3.32 -6.51 -16.20
C ASN A 20 -3.84 -5.07 -16.21
N LEU A 21 -3.28 -4.21 -17.07
CA LEU A 21 -3.70 -2.81 -17.22
C LEU A 21 -5.19 -2.72 -17.63
N GLN A 22 -5.62 -3.55 -18.57
CA GLN A 22 -7.02 -3.60 -19.00
C GLN A 22 -7.94 -4.04 -17.86
N ARG A 23 -7.56 -5.06 -17.09
CA ARG A 23 -8.30 -5.52 -15.90
C ARG A 23 -8.39 -4.43 -14.84
N MET A 24 -7.26 -3.77 -14.55
CA MET A 24 -7.20 -2.68 -13.59
C MET A 24 -8.02 -1.47 -14.04
N GLU A 25 -8.00 -1.10 -15.32
CA GLU A 25 -8.84 -0.02 -15.85
C GLU A 25 -10.32 -0.32 -15.68
N SER A 26 -10.77 -1.51 -16.10
CA SER A 26 -12.18 -1.88 -15.98
C SER A 26 -12.67 -1.87 -14.53
N THR A 27 -11.82 -2.37 -13.61
CA THR A 27 -12.07 -2.36 -12.16
C THR A 27 -12.11 -0.93 -11.62
N PHE A 28 -11.15 -0.08 -11.99
CA PHE A 28 -11.10 1.33 -11.56
C PHE A 28 -12.35 2.10 -12.00
N ARG A 29 -12.76 1.93 -13.25
CA ARG A 29 -13.99 2.55 -13.77
C ARG A 29 -15.23 2.09 -13.00
N GLU A 30 -15.31 0.79 -12.68
CA GLU A 30 -16.41 0.27 -11.85
C GLU A 30 -16.39 0.86 -10.44
N CYS A 31 -15.23 0.90 -9.78
CA CYS A 31 -15.10 1.51 -8.46
C CYS A 31 -15.54 2.98 -8.45
N CYS A 32 -15.14 3.76 -9.46
CA CYS A 32 -15.57 5.15 -9.61
C CYS A 32 -17.10 5.26 -9.80
N ARG A 33 -17.72 4.36 -10.61
CA ARG A 33 -19.19 4.32 -10.76
C ARG A 33 -19.92 4.01 -9.45
N GLN A 34 -19.28 3.25 -8.54
CA GLN A 34 -19.77 2.99 -7.18
C GLN A 34 -19.45 4.12 -6.20
N GLY A 35 -18.89 5.23 -6.69
CA GLY A 35 -18.58 6.43 -5.92
C GLY A 35 -17.25 6.37 -5.16
N ALA A 36 -16.35 5.44 -5.48
CA ALA A 36 -15.03 5.42 -4.88
C ALA A 36 -14.19 6.60 -5.38
N HIS A 37 -13.63 7.36 -4.43
CA HIS A 37 -12.69 8.44 -4.69
C HIS A 37 -11.28 7.91 -4.99
N LEU A 38 -10.86 6.87 -4.26
CA LEU A 38 -9.58 6.20 -4.45
C LEU A 38 -9.80 4.69 -4.61
N THR A 39 -9.23 4.12 -5.67
CA THR A 39 -9.14 2.66 -5.88
C THR A 39 -7.70 2.20 -5.65
N ILE A 40 -7.52 1.12 -4.90
CA ILE A 40 -6.21 0.61 -4.52
C ILE A 40 -6.07 -0.81 -5.09
N PHE A 41 -4.95 -1.06 -5.79
CA PHE A 41 -4.59 -2.35 -6.36
C PHE A 41 -3.41 -3.00 -5.62
N PRO A 42 -3.17 -4.32 -5.80
CA PRO A 42 -2.07 -5.04 -5.17
C PRO A 42 -0.68 -4.57 -5.56
N GLU A 43 0.32 -5.08 -4.84
CA GLU A 43 1.75 -4.98 -5.15
C GLU A 43 2.05 -5.63 -6.51
N CYS A 44 2.90 -4.97 -7.31
CA CYS A 44 3.27 -5.41 -8.66
C CYS A 44 2.08 -5.80 -9.56
N ALA A 45 0.92 -5.16 -9.36
CA ALA A 45 -0.32 -5.47 -10.08
C ALA A 45 -0.20 -5.29 -11.60
N LEU A 46 0.74 -4.47 -12.04
CA LEU A 46 0.96 -4.23 -13.47
C LEU A 46 1.69 -5.38 -14.16
N ALA A 47 2.72 -5.98 -13.55
CA ALA A 47 3.63 -6.90 -14.23
C ALA A 47 3.75 -8.30 -13.60
N GLY A 48 3.27 -8.48 -12.35
CA GLY A 48 3.50 -9.69 -11.56
C GLY A 48 4.70 -9.57 -10.63
N TYR A 49 4.95 -10.62 -9.84
CA TYR A 49 5.89 -10.58 -8.71
C TYR A 49 6.96 -11.67 -8.73
N CYS A 50 6.63 -12.89 -9.20
CA CYS A 50 7.50 -14.05 -9.04
C CYS A 50 8.51 -14.19 -10.20
N PHE A 51 9.27 -13.14 -10.50
CA PHE A 51 10.34 -13.19 -11.48
C PHE A 51 11.55 -14.01 -10.99
N ASN A 52 12.27 -14.66 -11.93
CA ASN A 52 13.40 -15.51 -11.61
C ASN A 52 14.75 -14.78 -11.64
N SER A 53 14.80 -13.58 -12.23
CA SER A 53 16.01 -12.75 -12.29
C SER A 53 15.70 -11.27 -12.39
N ALA A 54 16.68 -10.42 -12.10
CA ALA A 54 16.60 -8.99 -12.33
C ALA A 54 16.42 -8.65 -13.82
N ALA A 55 17.12 -9.34 -14.71
CA ALA A 55 17.05 -9.13 -16.16
C ALA A 55 15.62 -9.38 -16.68
N GLU A 56 15.01 -10.48 -16.27
CA GLU A 56 13.63 -10.80 -16.63
C GLU A 56 12.64 -9.72 -16.11
N ALA A 57 12.79 -9.30 -14.87
CA ALA A 57 11.90 -8.31 -14.27
C ALA A 57 12.03 -6.91 -14.91
N LEU A 58 13.25 -6.53 -15.33
CA LEU A 58 13.52 -5.26 -16.03
C LEU A 58 12.84 -5.14 -17.38
N GLU A 59 12.55 -6.25 -18.06
CA GLU A 59 11.80 -6.23 -19.34
C GLU A 59 10.37 -5.71 -19.16
N TRP A 60 9.81 -5.84 -17.95
CA TRP A 60 8.44 -5.48 -17.60
C TRP A 60 8.33 -4.25 -16.71
N ALA A 61 9.47 -3.62 -16.41
CA ALA A 61 9.52 -2.43 -15.57
C ALA A 61 9.32 -1.15 -16.40
N GLU A 62 8.57 -0.21 -15.86
CA GLU A 62 8.36 1.12 -16.44
C GLU A 62 9.18 2.18 -15.72
N THR A 63 9.44 3.31 -16.37
CA THR A 63 9.86 4.54 -15.68
C THR A 63 8.69 5.16 -14.90
N LEU A 64 8.96 5.97 -13.91
CA LEU A 64 7.94 6.77 -13.22
C LEU A 64 8.24 8.27 -13.35
N PRO A 65 7.36 9.06 -14.05
CA PRO A 65 6.14 8.61 -14.75
C PRO A 65 6.46 7.77 -16.00
N GLY A 66 5.49 6.94 -16.42
CA GLY A 66 5.59 6.02 -17.56
C GLY A 66 4.23 5.70 -18.17
N PRO A 67 4.15 4.73 -19.10
CA PRO A 67 2.95 4.43 -19.87
C PRO A 67 1.71 4.14 -19.02
N SER A 68 1.84 3.40 -17.92
CA SER A 68 0.72 3.10 -17.02
C SER A 68 0.20 4.36 -16.31
N VAL A 69 1.08 5.28 -15.93
CA VAL A 69 0.71 6.57 -15.33
C VAL A 69 -0.07 7.42 -16.34
N GLU A 70 0.39 7.50 -17.59
CA GLU A 70 -0.31 8.24 -18.65
C GLU A 70 -1.68 7.64 -18.93
N HIS A 71 -1.76 6.31 -18.95
CA HIS A 71 -3.02 5.60 -19.13
C HIS A 71 -4.02 5.91 -18.01
N PHE A 72 -3.62 5.72 -16.74
CA PHE A 72 -4.50 6.01 -15.61
C PHE A 72 -4.84 7.48 -15.45
N THR A 73 -3.95 8.40 -15.85
CA THR A 73 -4.26 9.84 -15.90
C THR A 73 -5.44 10.11 -16.82
N ARG A 74 -5.46 9.50 -18.02
CA ARG A 74 -6.59 9.65 -18.96
C ARG A 74 -7.90 9.11 -18.37
N VAL A 75 -7.83 7.95 -17.71
CA VAL A 75 -9.01 7.33 -17.07
C VAL A 75 -9.47 8.19 -15.88
N ALA A 76 -8.54 8.66 -15.05
CA ALA A 76 -8.84 9.52 -13.91
C ALA A 76 -9.50 10.84 -14.33
N ARG A 77 -9.06 11.47 -15.41
CA ARG A 77 -9.74 12.66 -15.99
C ARG A 77 -11.18 12.40 -16.38
N GLN A 78 -11.49 11.21 -16.87
CA GLN A 78 -12.84 10.84 -17.28
C GLN A 78 -13.75 10.49 -16.10
N THR A 79 -13.18 9.95 -15.02
CA THR A 79 -13.92 9.43 -13.87
C THR A 79 -13.92 10.36 -12.66
N GLY A 80 -12.96 11.28 -12.57
CA GLY A 80 -12.71 12.12 -11.40
C GLY A 80 -12.05 11.40 -10.23
N GLY A 81 -11.75 10.09 -10.37
CA GLY A 81 -11.19 9.26 -9.29
C GLY A 81 -9.66 9.28 -9.24
N TYR A 82 -9.12 8.72 -8.15
CA TYR A 82 -7.71 8.46 -7.93
C TYR A 82 -7.45 6.96 -7.91
N VAL A 83 -6.24 6.56 -8.28
CA VAL A 83 -5.82 5.15 -8.25
C VAL A 83 -4.43 5.01 -7.65
N ALA A 84 -4.25 4.02 -6.74
CA ALA A 84 -2.95 3.60 -6.23
C ALA A 84 -2.70 2.15 -6.67
N TYR A 85 -1.53 1.87 -7.24
CA TYR A 85 -1.21 0.53 -7.74
C TYR A 85 0.27 0.21 -7.67
N GLY A 86 0.57 -1.09 -7.47
CA GLY A 86 1.93 -1.61 -7.48
C GLY A 86 2.44 -1.88 -8.89
N LEU A 87 3.72 -1.55 -9.14
CA LEU A 87 4.43 -1.78 -10.38
C LEU A 87 5.92 -2.00 -10.13
N LEU A 88 6.64 -2.45 -11.16
CA LEU A 88 8.09 -2.43 -11.18
C LEU A 88 8.56 -1.12 -11.83
N GLU A 89 9.35 -0.34 -11.10
CA GLU A 89 9.94 0.90 -11.60
C GLU A 89 11.39 0.67 -12.03
N ARG A 90 11.72 1.12 -13.24
CA ARG A 90 13.10 1.19 -13.74
C ARG A 90 13.60 2.63 -13.67
N ASP A 91 14.75 2.82 -13.02
CA ASP A 91 15.46 4.11 -12.97
C ASP A 91 16.92 3.88 -13.36
N GLY A 92 17.24 4.15 -14.63
CA GLY A 92 18.50 3.72 -15.24
C GLY A 92 18.63 2.19 -15.26
N GLU A 93 19.66 1.69 -14.59
CA GLU A 93 19.93 0.24 -14.41
C GLU A 93 19.28 -0.33 -13.15
N GLN A 94 18.70 0.52 -12.31
CA GLN A 94 18.10 0.08 -11.04
C GLN A 94 16.65 -0.35 -11.24
N LEU A 95 16.29 -1.43 -10.56
CA LEU A 95 14.94 -1.95 -10.46
C LEU A 95 14.37 -1.70 -9.06
N TYR A 96 13.15 -1.18 -8.98
CA TYR A 96 12.45 -0.96 -7.71
C TYR A 96 11.07 -1.60 -7.73
N ASN A 97 10.67 -2.16 -6.59
CA ASN A 97 9.28 -2.45 -6.30
C ASN A 97 8.62 -1.14 -5.86
N ALA A 98 7.66 -0.66 -6.61
CA ALA A 98 7.11 0.67 -6.43
C ALA A 98 5.58 0.68 -6.36
N CYS A 99 5.04 1.75 -5.79
CA CYS A 99 3.62 2.09 -5.82
C CYS A 99 3.46 3.50 -6.40
N ALA A 100 2.56 3.65 -7.37
CA ALA A 100 2.18 4.92 -7.95
C ALA A 100 0.79 5.34 -7.47
N LEU A 101 0.61 6.62 -7.14
CA LEU A 101 -0.66 7.27 -6.88
C LEU A 101 -0.92 8.23 -8.03
N VAL A 102 -2.00 8.02 -8.77
CA VAL A 102 -2.35 8.79 -9.97
C VAL A 102 -3.75 9.38 -9.82
N GLY A 103 -3.91 10.60 -10.29
CA GLY A 103 -5.17 11.33 -10.29
C GLY A 103 -5.43 12.03 -11.64
N PRO A 104 -6.46 12.87 -11.71
CA PRO A 104 -6.82 13.59 -12.95
C PRO A 104 -5.70 14.47 -13.50
N GLU A 105 -4.82 15.00 -12.64
CA GLU A 105 -3.71 15.88 -13.05
C GLU A 105 -2.42 15.13 -13.37
N GLY A 106 -2.39 13.80 -13.22
CA GLY A 106 -1.24 12.95 -13.47
C GLY A 106 -0.73 12.20 -12.26
N LEU A 107 0.58 11.95 -12.21
CA LEU A 107 1.24 11.33 -11.07
C LEU A 107 1.20 12.27 -9.86
N VAL A 108 0.45 11.88 -8.83
CA VAL A 108 0.36 12.61 -7.57
C VAL A 108 1.58 12.33 -6.71
N GLY A 109 2.03 11.08 -6.70
CA GLY A 109 3.21 10.66 -5.97
C GLY A 109 3.58 9.21 -6.23
N SER A 110 4.79 8.83 -5.81
CA SER A 110 5.26 7.44 -5.90
C SER A 110 6.11 7.06 -4.70
N TYR A 111 6.07 5.78 -4.36
CA TYR A 111 6.85 5.20 -3.27
C TYR A 111 7.64 4.01 -3.79
N ARG A 112 8.91 3.89 -3.41
CA ARG A 112 9.77 2.73 -3.63
C ARG A 112 9.89 1.95 -2.33
N LYS A 113 9.61 0.64 -2.37
CA LYS A 113 9.65 -0.24 -1.21
C LYS A 113 11.01 -0.17 -0.49
N VAL A 114 10.98 0.11 0.80
CA VAL A 114 12.19 0.26 1.61
C VAL A 114 12.63 -1.08 2.19
N HIS A 115 11.69 -1.87 2.71
CA HIS A 115 12.00 -3.14 3.36
C HIS A 115 11.77 -4.31 2.40
N LEU A 116 12.85 -4.96 1.99
CA LEU A 116 12.84 -6.02 0.99
C LEU A 116 12.98 -7.39 1.68
N PRO A 117 11.95 -8.27 1.63
CA PRO A 117 12.10 -9.66 2.02
C PRO A 117 12.91 -10.43 0.97
N TYR A 118 13.43 -11.60 1.31
CA TYR A 118 14.01 -12.53 0.32
C TYR A 118 12.89 -13.36 -0.31
N LEU A 119 12.06 -12.71 -1.15
CA LEU A 119 10.87 -13.29 -1.75
C LEU A 119 10.57 -12.64 -3.11
N GLY A 120 10.15 -13.42 -4.10
CA GLY A 120 9.73 -12.93 -5.40
C GLY A 120 10.75 -11.98 -6.02
N VAL A 121 10.27 -10.91 -6.65
CA VAL A 121 11.11 -9.89 -7.29
C VAL A 121 11.93 -9.06 -6.30
N ASP A 122 11.52 -8.98 -5.03
CA ASP A 122 12.25 -8.22 -4.01
C ASP A 122 13.68 -8.72 -3.78
N ARG A 123 13.97 -9.97 -4.18
CA ARG A 123 15.34 -10.50 -4.21
C ARG A 123 16.28 -9.72 -5.14
N TYR A 124 15.71 -9.04 -6.13
CA TYR A 124 16.42 -8.40 -7.23
C TYR A 124 16.23 -6.90 -7.29
N THR A 125 15.33 -6.33 -6.44
CA THR A 125 15.08 -4.89 -6.40
C THR A 125 16.04 -4.18 -5.47
N SER A 126 16.27 -2.91 -5.75
CA SER A 126 17.01 -2.00 -4.89
C SER A 126 16.12 -1.46 -3.78
N THR A 127 16.71 -1.21 -2.61
CA THR A 127 16.03 -0.53 -1.50
C THR A 127 15.57 0.87 -1.93
N GLY A 128 14.35 1.22 -1.57
CA GLY A 128 13.77 2.53 -1.84
C GLY A 128 14.60 3.66 -1.23
N ASN A 129 14.78 4.75 -1.98
CA ASN A 129 15.67 5.85 -1.66
C ASN A 129 14.96 7.23 -1.54
N ARG A 130 13.61 7.23 -1.56
CA ARG A 130 12.81 8.48 -1.47
C ARG A 130 12.18 8.69 -0.09
N GLY A 131 12.34 7.74 0.83
CA GLY A 131 11.76 7.78 2.17
C GLY A 131 10.24 7.67 2.20
N PHE A 132 9.66 7.93 3.37
CA PHE A 132 8.21 7.85 3.58
C PHE A 132 7.59 9.23 3.43
N GLN A 133 6.67 9.39 2.48
CA GLN A 133 6.02 10.66 2.15
C GLN A 133 4.51 10.52 2.14
N VAL A 134 3.81 11.66 2.27
CA VAL A 134 2.35 11.75 2.23
C VAL A 134 1.96 12.69 1.10
N TRP A 135 0.99 12.27 0.29
CA TRP A 135 0.49 13.01 -0.87
C TRP A 135 -0.99 13.34 -0.73
N ASP A 136 -1.41 14.42 -1.36
CA ASP A 136 -2.81 14.85 -1.37
C ASP A 136 -3.53 14.30 -2.62
N ALA A 137 -4.45 13.39 -2.41
CA ALA A 137 -5.35 12.88 -3.44
C ALA A 137 -6.73 13.55 -3.32
N GLY A 138 -6.82 14.83 -3.72
CA GLY A 138 -8.09 15.56 -3.70
C GLY A 138 -8.68 15.75 -2.29
N GLY A 139 -7.84 16.09 -1.31
CA GLY A 139 -8.21 16.29 0.08
C GLY A 139 -8.06 15.08 0.99
N LEU A 140 -7.73 13.90 0.44
CA LEU A 140 -7.32 12.69 1.17
C LEU A 140 -5.79 12.64 1.25
N LYS A 141 -5.23 12.69 2.47
CA LYS A 141 -3.79 12.56 2.70
C LYS A 141 -3.39 11.08 2.71
N VAL A 142 -2.70 10.64 1.67
CA VAL A 142 -2.33 9.24 1.43
C VAL A 142 -0.85 9.02 1.71
N GLY A 143 -0.53 8.12 2.65
CA GLY A 143 0.77 7.51 2.79
C GLY A 143 0.82 6.16 2.07
N MET A 144 1.94 5.80 1.47
CA MET A 144 2.11 4.52 0.77
C MET A 144 3.16 3.67 1.47
N LEU A 145 2.84 2.40 1.69
CA LEU A 145 3.74 1.31 2.08
C LEU A 145 3.51 0.13 1.13
N ILE A 146 4.45 -0.80 1.07
CA ILE A 146 4.31 -2.02 0.26
C ILE A 146 4.60 -3.24 1.12
N CYS A 147 3.61 -4.13 1.25
CA CYS A 147 3.73 -5.50 1.76
C CYS A 147 4.55 -5.61 3.07
N TYR A 148 5.82 -6.01 2.98
CA TYR A 148 6.71 -6.24 4.12
C TYR A 148 7.01 -4.98 4.94
N ASP A 149 6.84 -3.77 4.38
CA ASP A 149 6.96 -2.51 5.14
C ASP A 149 6.03 -2.48 6.36
N LEU A 150 4.90 -3.21 6.30
CA LEU A 150 3.94 -3.28 7.42
C LEU A 150 4.52 -3.94 8.66
N ALA A 151 5.55 -4.80 8.52
CA ALA A 151 6.22 -5.43 9.66
C ALA A 151 6.96 -4.41 10.54
N PHE A 152 7.28 -3.24 9.98
CA PHE A 152 8.05 -2.17 10.63
C PHE A 152 7.11 -1.06 11.13
N PRO A 153 6.84 -0.99 12.46
CA PRO A 153 5.96 0.02 13.03
C PRO A 153 6.44 1.45 12.76
N GLU A 154 7.75 1.64 12.62
CA GLU A 154 8.41 2.91 12.33
C GLU A 154 7.90 3.51 11.01
N ALA A 155 7.74 2.70 9.97
CA ALA A 155 7.29 3.15 8.65
C ALA A 155 5.88 3.76 8.71
N ALA A 156 4.94 3.06 9.35
CA ALA A 156 3.58 3.56 9.54
C ALA A 156 3.55 4.80 10.46
N ARG A 157 4.41 4.82 11.50
CA ARG A 157 4.52 5.96 12.42
C ARG A 157 5.03 7.22 11.71
N VAL A 158 6.03 7.11 10.86
CA VAL A 158 6.55 8.26 10.10
C VAL A 158 5.46 8.83 9.19
N LEU A 159 4.72 8.01 8.45
CA LEU A 159 3.62 8.46 7.61
C LEU A 159 2.51 9.15 8.42
N ALA A 160 2.15 8.58 9.57
CA ALA A 160 1.14 9.16 10.43
C ALA A 160 1.57 10.52 11.01
N LEU A 161 2.85 10.66 11.41
CA LEU A 161 3.44 11.93 11.87
C LEU A 161 3.52 12.96 10.75
N ALA A 162 3.70 12.51 9.50
CA ALA A 162 3.64 13.36 8.30
C ALA A 162 2.21 13.77 7.92
N GLY A 163 1.20 13.32 8.67
CA GLY A 163 -0.20 13.75 8.52
C GLY A 163 -1.04 12.88 7.59
N ALA A 164 -0.68 11.60 7.38
CA ALA A 164 -1.52 10.69 6.62
C ALA A 164 -2.90 10.51 7.28
N ASP A 165 -3.96 10.58 6.46
CA ASP A 165 -5.31 10.16 6.82
C ASP A 165 -5.45 8.64 6.61
N LEU A 166 -4.89 8.15 5.50
CA LEU A 166 -4.93 6.75 5.04
C LEU A 166 -3.53 6.27 4.70
N ILE A 167 -3.17 5.08 5.16
CA ILE A 167 -2.03 4.32 4.64
C ILE A 167 -2.56 3.25 3.69
N VAL A 168 -2.17 3.32 2.43
CA VAL A 168 -2.42 2.25 1.44
C VAL A 168 -1.26 1.27 1.46
N LEU A 169 -1.57 -0.01 1.41
CA LEU A 169 -0.62 -1.10 1.45
C LEU A 169 -0.92 -2.12 0.34
N PRO A 170 -0.48 -1.88 -0.90
CA PRO A 170 -0.35 -2.93 -1.90
C PRO A 170 0.50 -4.09 -1.39
N THR A 171 0.03 -5.34 -1.57
CA THR A 171 0.73 -6.50 -1.00
C THR A 171 0.57 -7.77 -1.86
N ASN A 172 1.51 -8.72 -1.69
CA ASN A 172 1.53 -10.05 -2.29
C ASN A 172 1.79 -11.11 -1.20
N TRP A 173 0.88 -11.21 -0.23
CA TRP A 173 1.01 -12.13 0.89
C TRP A 173 0.75 -13.58 0.49
N PRO A 174 1.75 -14.47 0.68
CA PRO A 174 1.61 -15.90 0.51
C PRO A 174 0.99 -16.57 1.76
N PRO A 175 0.74 -17.89 1.73
CA PRO A 175 0.45 -18.68 2.92
C PRO A 175 1.48 -18.46 4.03
N GLY A 176 1.02 -18.37 5.27
CA GLY A 176 1.81 -18.02 6.46
C GLY A 176 1.71 -16.54 6.86
N ALA A 177 1.22 -15.66 5.98
CA ALA A 177 1.06 -14.22 6.28
C ALA A 177 -0.33 -13.84 6.85
N GLN A 178 -1.16 -14.81 7.26
CA GLN A 178 -2.50 -14.56 7.77
C GLN A 178 -2.52 -13.58 8.94
N CYS A 179 -1.62 -13.79 9.91
CA CYS A 179 -1.51 -12.92 11.09
C CYS A 179 -1.15 -11.47 10.71
N THR A 180 -0.34 -11.27 9.66
CA THR A 180 0.01 -9.94 9.17
C THR A 180 -1.24 -9.19 8.70
N SER A 181 -2.09 -9.85 7.91
CA SER A 181 -3.38 -9.28 7.54
C SER A 181 -4.29 -9.07 8.75
N GLU A 182 -4.46 -10.09 9.60
CA GLU A 182 -5.52 -10.11 10.62
C GLU A 182 -5.21 -9.27 11.86
N CYS A 183 -3.93 -9.14 12.20
CA CYS A 183 -3.50 -8.47 13.43
C CYS A 183 -2.67 -7.22 13.15
N VAL A 184 -1.65 -7.32 12.28
CA VAL A 184 -0.69 -6.23 12.12
C VAL A 184 -1.30 -5.03 11.42
N ALA A 185 -2.14 -5.23 10.39
CA ALA A 185 -2.83 -4.12 9.72
C ALA A 185 -3.72 -3.33 10.69
N ASN A 186 -4.48 -4.03 11.55
CA ASN A 186 -5.31 -3.42 12.57
C ASN A 186 -4.47 -2.70 13.64
N ALA A 187 -3.33 -3.28 14.06
CA ALA A 187 -2.42 -2.66 15.00
C ALA A 187 -1.83 -1.35 14.46
N ARG A 188 -1.37 -1.33 13.19
CA ARG A 188 -0.87 -0.11 12.55
C ARG A 188 -1.91 1.00 12.48
N ALA A 189 -3.17 0.65 12.19
CA ALA A 189 -4.27 1.60 12.20
C ALA A 189 -4.52 2.16 13.61
N LEU A 190 -4.62 1.28 14.61
CA LEU A 190 -4.87 1.63 16.01
C LEU A 190 -3.79 2.54 16.60
N GLU A 191 -2.52 2.11 16.53
CA GLU A 191 -1.41 2.82 17.20
C GLU A 191 -1.11 4.18 16.58
N ASN A 192 -1.47 4.38 15.30
CA ASN A 192 -1.25 5.61 14.56
C ASN A 192 -2.50 6.48 14.41
N ALA A 193 -3.66 5.99 14.82
CA ALA A 193 -4.94 6.65 14.63
C ALA A 193 -5.14 7.13 13.18
N VAL A 194 -4.89 6.24 12.21
CA VAL A 194 -5.06 6.44 10.76
C VAL A 194 -5.88 5.29 10.18
N PHE A 195 -6.46 5.49 9.01
CA PHE A 195 -7.01 4.36 8.25
C PHE A 195 -5.89 3.56 7.60
N VAL A 196 -6.09 2.24 7.46
CA VAL A 196 -5.17 1.36 6.73
C VAL A 196 -5.97 0.53 5.73
N ALA A 197 -5.55 0.52 4.48
CA ALA A 197 -6.11 -0.34 3.44
C ALA A 197 -5.01 -1.27 2.90
N ALA A 198 -5.00 -2.50 3.39
CA ALA A 198 -4.13 -3.57 2.91
C ALA A 198 -4.82 -4.32 1.77
N VAL A 199 -4.22 -4.29 0.58
CA VAL A 199 -4.83 -4.83 -0.64
C VAL A 199 -3.93 -5.91 -1.21
N ASN A 200 -4.33 -7.16 -0.97
CA ASN A 200 -3.60 -8.33 -1.44
C ASN A 200 -4.14 -8.82 -2.79
N ARG A 201 -3.28 -9.48 -3.53
CA ARG A 201 -3.71 -10.24 -4.70
C ARG A 201 -4.22 -11.63 -4.31
N VAL A 202 -4.80 -12.30 -5.28
CA VAL A 202 -5.18 -13.71 -5.25
C VAL A 202 -4.54 -14.45 -6.42
N GLY A 203 -4.85 -15.74 -6.57
CA GLY A 203 -4.37 -16.58 -7.65
C GLY A 203 -2.99 -17.19 -7.39
N GLN A 204 -2.40 -17.73 -8.44
CA GLN A 204 -1.11 -18.42 -8.38
C GLN A 204 -0.13 -17.84 -9.41
N GLU A 205 1.15 -17.84 -9.06
CA GLU A 205 2.19 -17.36 -9.94
C GLU A 205 3.46 -18.19 -9.74
N ARG A 206 3.85 -18.97 -10.75
CA ARG A 206 5.06 -19.81 -10.75
C ARG A 206 5.20 -20.70 -9.50
N GLY A 207 4.10 -21.32 -9.06
CA GLY A 207 4.07 -22.20 -7.90
C GLY A 207 3.86 -21.50 -6.56
N TRP A 208 3.81 -20.18 -6.54
CA TRP A 208 3.41 -19.38 -5.37
C TRP A 208 1.91 -19.12 -5.38
N GLU A 209 1.27 -19.30 -4.24
CA GLU A 209 -0.14 -18.97 -4.01
C GLU A 209 -0.24 -17.67 -3.20
N PHE A 210 -1.30 -16.87 -3.45
CA PHE A 210 -1.58 -15.64 -2.73
C PHE A 210 -2.92 -15.73 -2.03
N ILE A 211 -2.92 -15.38 -0.73
CA ILE A 211 -4.01 -15.71 0.17
C ILE A 211 -5.21 -14.75 0.11
N GLY A 212 -5.15 -13.68 -0.67
CA GLY A 212 -6.15 -12.62 -0.57
C GLY A 212 -6.15 -11.96 0.80
N ARG A 213 -7.28 -12.02 1.52
CA ARG A 213 -7.44 -11.47 2.87
C ARG A 213 -7.20 -9.97 2.94
N SER A 214 -7.53 -9.25 1.86
CA SER A 214 -7.51 -7.79 1.82
C SER A 214 -8.38 -7.20 2.92
N ARG A 215 -7.99 -6.03 3.43
CA ARG A 215 -8.62 -5.46 4.62
C ARG A 215 -8.59 -3.94 4.62
N ILE A 216 -9.66 -3.33 5.11
CA ILE A 216 -9.72 -1.91 5.43
C ILE A 216 -9.96 -1.78 6.93
N CYS A 217 -9.10 -1.04 7.62
CA CYS A 217 -9.14 -0.82 9.07
C CYS A 217 -9.43 0.64 9.40
N ASP A 218 -10.21 0.87 10.47
CA ASP A 218 -10.47 2.21 10.99
C ASP A 218 -9.37 2.70 11.95
N THR A 219 -9.45 3.96 12.33
CA THR A 219 -8.49 4.65 13.22
C THR A 219 -8.41 4.07 14.65
N ASN A 220 -9.34 3.20 15.03
CA ASN A 220 -9.35 2.48 16.30
C ASN A 220 -8.91 1.02 16.15
N GLY A 221 -8.45 0.63 14.97
CA GLY A 221 -8.01 -0.72 14.67
C GLY A 221 -9.14 -1.72 14.42
N HIS A 222 -10.38 -1.27 14.25
CA HIS A 222 -11.46 -2.18 13.85
C HIS A 222 -11.43 -2.42 12.34
N THR A 223 -11.80 -3.62 11.94
CA THR A 223 -11.97 -3.97 10.53
C THR A 223 -13.29 -3.39 10.03
N LEU A 224 -13.22 -2.54 9.00
CA LEU A 224 -14.39 -1.99 8.30
C LEU A 224 -14.86 -2.88 7.18
N ALA A 225 -13.92 -3.48 6.44
CA ALA A 225 -14.19 -4.43 5.37
C ALA A 225 -13.07 -5.48 5.31
N PHE A 226 -13.42 -6.71 4.94
CA PHE A 226 -12.50 -7.85 4.89
C PHE A 226 -12.90 -8.84 3.80
N ALA A 227 -11.93 -9.33 3.04
CA ALA A 227 -12.08 -10.41 2.08
C ALA A 227 -11.71 -11.74 2.73
N PRO A 228 -12.66 -12.62 3.07
CA PRO A 228 -12.37 -13.83 3.85
C PRO A 228 -11.73 -14.95 3.02
N THR A 229 -11.81 -14.86 1.69
CA THR A 229 -11.36 -15.90 0.76
C THR A 229 -10.29 -15.40 -0.19
N ALA A 230 -9.61 -16.33 -0.86
CA ALA A 230 -8.66 -16.06 -1.94
C ALA A 230 -9.36 -15.95 -3.31
N GLU A 231 -10.55 -15.32 -3.34
CA GLU A 231 -11.29 -15.04 -4.56
C GLU A 231 -11.20 -13.57 -4.94
N PRO A 232 -11.23 -13.23 -6.24
CA PRO A 232 -11.31 -11.83 -6.67
C PRO A 232 -12.53 -11.14 -6.06
N THR A 233 -12.32 -9.97 -5.44
CA THR A 233 -13.40 -9.18 -4.84
C THR A 233 -12.99 -7.73 -4.70
N ILE A 234 -13.95 -6.84 -4.55
CA ILE A 234 -13.73 -5.42 -4.30
C ILE A 234 -14.36 -5.06 -2.96
N LEU A 235 -13.55 -4.58 -2.03
CA LEU A 235 -14.03 -4.07 -0.75
C LEU A 235 -14.25 -2.57 -0.85
N TYR A 236 -15.36 -2.09 -0.30
CA TYR A 236 -15.66 -0.66 -0.21
C TYR A 236 -15.76 -0.23 1.25
N SER A 237 -15.34 0.99 1.54
CA SER A 237 -15.55 1.61 2.85
C SER A 237 -15.63 3.12 2.73
N ASP A 238 -16.51 3.72 3.53
CA ASP A 238 -16.57 5.16 3.74
C ASP A 238 -15.69 5.55 4.92
N LEU A 239 -14.75 6.48 4.68
CA LEU A 239 -13.80 6.97 5.67
C LEU A 239 -14.20 8.38 6.13
N ASN A 240 -14.48 8.55 7.40
CA ASN A 240 -14.62 9.88 8.00
C ASN A 240 -13.22 10.40 8.36
N LEU A 241 -12.67 11.30 7.54
CA LEU A 241 -11.30 11.82 7.69
C LEU A 241 -11.09 12.59 9.00
N ASP A 242 -12.14 13.16 9.60
CA ASP A 242 -12.01 13.87 10.86
C ASP A 242 -11.55 12.93 11.99
N ARG A 243 -11.85 11.61 11.87
CA ARG A 243 -11.37 10.59 12.81
C ARG A 243 -9.87 10.35 12.71
N ALA A 244 -9.29 10.46 11.51
CA ALA A 244 -7.85 10.34 11.33
C ALA A 244 -7.10 11.63 11.70
N ARG A 245 -7.73 12.79 11.49
CA ARG A 245 -7.15 14.12 11.74
C ARG A 245 -7.19 14.51 13.22
N ASN A 246 -8.23 14.07 13.95
CA ASN A 246 -8.31 14.26 15.38
C ASN A 246 -7.58 13.14 16.12
N LYS A 247 -6.40 13.44 16.67
CA LYS A 247 -5.57 12.50 17.45
C LYS A 247 -5.92 12.48 18.95
N HIS A 248 -6.79 13.39 19.40
CA HIS A 248 -7.27 13.43 20.78
C HIS A 248 -8.50 12.54 20.94
N ILE A 249 -8.35 11.47 21.70
CA ILE A 249 -9.39 10.47 21.94
C ILE A 249 -9.95 10.68 23.34
N VAL A 250 -11.20 11.12 23.43
CA VAL A 250 -11.93 11.29 24.69
C VAL A 250 -12.82 10.07 24.89
N ARG A 251 -12.52 9.26 25.90
CA ARG A 251 -13.37 8.13 26.32
C ARG A 251 -14.33 8.55 27.44
N VAL A 252 -13.80 9.24 28.44
CA VAL A 252 -14.56 9.87 29.50
C VAL A 252 -14.01 11.30 29.68
N PRO A 253 -14.79 12.33 29.40
CA PRO A 253 -14.31 13.71 29.48
C PRO A 253 -13.66 14.02 30.84
N LYS A 254 -12.46 14.59 30.82
CA LYS A 254 -11.63 14.96 31.97
C LYS A 254 -11.22 13.82 32.91
N LEU A 255 -11.51 12.54 32.54
CA LEU A 255 -11.14 11.37 33.34
C LEU A 255 -10.35 10.34 32.54
N HIS A 256 -10.67 10.17 31.25
CA HIS A 256 -9.96 9.23 30.38
C HIS A 256 -9.83 9.81 28.98
N GLU A 257 -8.75 10.51 28.76
CA GLU A 257 -8.38 11.13 27.49
C GLU A 257 -6.96 10.71 27.14
N ILE A 258 -6.70 10.46 25.86
CA ILE A 258 -5.38 10.07 25.35
C ILE A 258 -5.09 10.77 24.03
N ASN A 259 -3.83 11.08 23.79
CA ASN A 259 -3.37 11.59 22.50
C ASN A 259 -2.06 10.90 22.13
N ARG A 260 -2.15 9.85 21.29
CA ARG A 260 -0.99 9.03 20.90
C ARG A 260 0.14 9.80 20.20
N PHE A 261 -0.08 11.06 19.87
CA PHE A 261 0.94 11.94 19.26
C PHE A 261 1.52 12.91 20.28
N ALA A 262 0.67 13.59 21.07
CA ALA A 262 1.10 14.53 22.09
C ALA A 262 1.75 13.83 23.30
N ASP A 263 1.30 12.59 23.61
CA ASP A 263 1.81 11.80 24.73
C ASP A 263 3.12 11.04 24.38
N ARG A 264 3.73 11.28 23.19
CA ARG A 264 5.01 10.68 22.82
C ARG A 264 6.16 11.36 23.58
N HIS A 265 7.17 10.56 23.86
CA HIS A 265 8.43 10.97 24.48
C HIS A 265 9.61 10.66 23.54
N PRO A 266 9.80 11.44 22.45
CA PRO A 266 10.83 11.17 21.44
C PRO A 266 12.26 11.07 22.00
N GLU A 267 12.51 11.75 23.12
CA GLU A 267 13.80 11.73 23.83
C GLU A 267 14.24 10.33 24.29
N PHE A 268 13.31 9.37 24.39
CA PHE A 268 13.59 7.98 24.75
C PHE A 268 13.69 7.04 23.54
N TYR A 269 13.45 7.53 22.32
CA TYR A 269 13.39 6.69 21.10
C TYR A 269 14.70 6.68 20.30
N GLY A 270 15.79 7.19 20.87
CA GLY A 270 17.12 7.22 20.23
C GLY A 270 17.55 5.90 19.59
N PRO A 271 17.36 4.73 20.24
CA PRO A 271 17.74 3.43 19.68
C PRO A 271 17.08 3.07 18.34
N LEU A 272 15.93 3.68 18.00
CA LEU A 272 15.25 3.45 16.71
C LEU A 272 16.04 3.98 15.50
N VAL A 273 16.92 4.94 15.70
CA VAL A 273 17.72 5.58 14.64
C VAL A 273 19.21 5.21 14.70
N GLU A 274 19.59 4.33 15.63
CA GLU A 274 20.95 3.81 15.70
C GLU A 274 21.21 2.80 14.57
N PRO A 275 22.48 2.63 14.16
CA PRO A 275 22.85 1.64 13.17
C PRO A 275 22.41 0.21 13.55
N VAL A 276 21.99 -0.55 12.56
CA VAL A 276 21.55 -1.94 12.73
C VAL A 276 22.70 -2.82 13.22
N ARG A 277 22.51 -3.50 14.35
CA ARG A 277 23.53 -4.41 14.96
C ARG A 277 23.38 -5.86 14.47
N HIS A 278 22.21 -6.23 13.92
CA HIS A 278 21.94 -7.57 13.40
C HIS A 278 22.11 -7.59 11.89
N GLN A 279 22.88 -8.53 11.38
CA GLN A 279 23.03 -8.77 9.95
C GLN A 279 22.13 -9.94 9.53
N ARG A 280 21.54 -9.83 8.34
CA ARG A 280 20.85 -10.96 7.74
C ARG A 280 21.89 -12.06 7.44
N PRO A 281 21.62 -13.34 7.77
CA PRO A 281 22.47 -14.44 7.31
C PRO A 281 22.62 -14.38 5.79
N VAL A 282 23.84 -14.64 5.29
CA VAL A 282 24.06 -14.80 3.85
C VAL A 282 23.29 -16.04 3.40
N ILE A 283 22.30 -15.84 2.55
CA ILE A 283 21.59 -16.94 1.91
C ILE A 283 22.35 -17.22 0.61
N GLU A 284 23.11 -18.30 0.60
CA GLU A 284 23.76 -18.76 -0.65
C GLU A 284 22.67 -19.11 -1.69
N PRO A 285 22.89 -18.77 -2.96
CA PRO A 285 21.92 -18.97 -4.05
C PRO A 285 21.58 -20.44 -4.32
#